data_dd23b9cc6290c9482679fd20137d0da2
#
_entry.id   dd23b9cc6290c9482679fd20137d0da2
#
_cell.length_a   1.000
_cell.length_b   1.000
_cell.length_c   1.000
_cell.angle_alpha   90.00
_cell.angle_beta   90.00
_cell.angle_gamma   90.00
#
_symmetry.space_group_name_H-M   'P 1'
#
loop_
_entity.id
_entity.type
_entity.pdbx_description
1 polymer ?
#
loop_
_entity_poly.entity_id
_entity_poly.type
_entity_poly.pdbx_seq_one_letter_code
_entity_poly.pdbx_strand_id
1 'polypeptide(L)'
;MQFWDLFLLFSLYTIGFYHFVVGLVGVITGSALVYAMPYSLNRPSLYLMVAWIVFVNQVENALGPLVTQIIGLMLLADIGFETVRPLIAPVVTVIGTSSEAINMAVRDALSQLSVSFKGTGPNYVILDPFAKLSVRFRQRLGTAEVRIRPYRQKALLEKIGTLLAKELDSKEDSGVAPRGYLEFIIVGAVLMVCTFWRLSTLLV
;
A
#
# COMPACT_ATOMS: atom_id res chain seq x y z
N MET A 1 15.40 -24.06 -15.38
CA MET A 1 14.53 -23.06 -14.72
C MET A 1 13.44 -23.81 -13.96
N GLN A 2 13.37 -23.64 -12.65
CA GLN A 2 12.34 -24.31 -11.84
C GLN A 2 11.03 -23.52 -11.97
N PHE A 3 9.88 -24.22 -11.93
CA PHE A 3 8.56 -23.59 -11.98
C PHE A 3 8.39 -22.46 -10.96
N TRP A 4 9.00 -22.61 -9.79
CA TRP A 4 8.97 -21.62 -8.71
C TRP A 4 9.66 -20.31 -9.05
N ASP A 5 10.76 -20.34 -9.83
CA ASP A 5 11.47 -19.13 -10.26
C ASP A 5 10.57 -18.28 -11.17
N LEU A 6 9.88 -18.93 -12.13
CA LEU A 6 8.94 -18.27 -13.02
C LEU A 6 7.76 -17.67 -12.27
N PHE A 7 7.16 -18.45 -11.37
CA PHE A 7 6.03 -17.98 -10.56
C PHE A 7 6.40 -16.75 -9.74
N LEU A 8 7.56 -16.78 -9.10
CA LEU A 8 8.08 -15.67 -8.32
C LEU A 8 8.31 -14.42 -9.18
N LEU A 9 9.00 -14.56 -10.31
CA LEU A 9 9.29 -13.46 -11.22
C LEU A 9 7.98 -12.86 -11.78
N PHE A 10 7.03 -13.70 -12.18
CA PHE A 10 5.73 -13.24 -12.67
C PHE A 10 4.95 -12.48 -11.58
N SER A 11 4.94 -12.98 -10.35
CA SER A 11 4.28 -12.32 -9.22
C SER A 11 4.89 -10.95 -8.95
N LEU A 12 6.20 -10.84 -8.94
CA LEU A 12 6.91 -9.57 -8.72
C LEU A 12 6.72 -8.59 -9.86
N TYR A 13 6.72 -9.06 -11.10
CA TYR A 13 6.39 -8.23 -12.26
C TYR A 13 4.97 -7.66 -12.15
N THR A 14 3.99 -8.49 -11.79
CA THR A 14 2.59 -8.07 -11.61
C THR A 14 2.46 -7.02 -10.49
N ILE A 15 3.14 -7.20 -9.37
CA ILE A 15 3.20 -6.23 -8.29
C ILE A 15 3.83 -4.92 -8.78
N GLY A 16 4.95 -5.00 -9.49
CA GLY A 16 5.62 -3.84 -10.06
C GLY A 16 4.74 -3.07 -11.04
N PHE A 17 4.09 -3.78 -11.94
CA PHE A 17 3.15 -3.20 -12.91
C PHE A 17 1.98 -2.50 -12.23
N TYR A 18 1.38 -3.14 -11.22
CA TYR A 18 0.31 -2.52 -10.42
C TYR A 18 0.75 -1.20 -9.78
N HIS A 19 1.92 -1.17 -9.15
CA HIS A 19 2.46 0.07 -8.54
C HIS A 19 2.69 1.14 -9.58
N PHE A 20 3.31 0.78 -10.69
CA PHE A 20 3.57 1.71 -11.78
C PHE A 20 2.28 2.34 -12.30
N VAL A 21 1.25 1.54 -12.57
CA VAL A 21 -0.05 2.03 -13.07
C VAL A 21 -0.73 2.91 -12.03
N VAL A 22 -0.79 2.51 -10.76
CA VAL A 22 -1.39 3.32 -9.69
C VAL A 22 -0.68 4.67 -9.55
N GLY A 23 0.65 4.67 -9.57
CA GLY A 23 1.43 5.90 -9.52
C GLY A 23 1.19 6.80 -10.73
N LEU A 24 1.15 6.23 -11.93
CA LEU A 24 0.91 6.95 -13.18
C LEU A 24 -0.50 7.58 -13.22
N VAL A 25 -1.51 6.80 -12.86
CA VAL A 25 -2.90 7.29 -12.75
C VAL A 25 -2.96 8.46 -11.77
N GLY A 26 -2.36 8.33 -10.59
CA GLY A 26 -2.34 9.41 -9.59
C GLY A 26 -1.66 10.68 -10.08
N VAL A 27 -0.57 10.58 -10.85
CA VAL A 27 0.09 11.75 -11.45
C VAL A 27 -0.77 12.39 -12.54
N ILE A 28 -1.42 11.58 -13.39
CA ILE A 28 -2.23 12.09 -14.50
C ILE A 28 -3.53 12.72 -13.99
N THR A 29 -4.20 12.10 -13.06
CA THR A 29 -5.49 12.60 -12.54
C THR A 29 -5.32 13.75 -11.56
N GLY A 30 -4.16 13.86 -10.90
CA GLY A 30 -3.92 14.85 -9.84
C GLY A 30 -4.82 14.68 -8.60
N SER A 31 -5.73 13.70 -8.60
CA SER A 31 -6.69 13.46 -7.54
C SER A 31 -6.15 12.50 -6.49
N ALA A 32 -6.66 12.62 -5.24
CA ALA A 32 -6.30 11.66 -4.21
C ALA A 32 -6.89 10.28 -4.52
N LEU A 33 -6.05 9.25 -4.49
CA LEU A 33 -6.49 7.86 -4.68
C LEU A 33 -6.84 7.22 -3.34
N VAL A 34 -8.06 6.72 -3.25
CA VAL A 34 -8.56 6.01 -2.07
C VAL A 34 -8.77 4.54 -2.41
N TYR A 35 -8.16 3.62 -1.67
CA TYR A 35 -8.31 2.20 -1.90
C TYR A 35 -8.25 1.37 -0.60
N ALA A 36 -8.95 0.25 -0.61
CA ALA A 36 -9.10 -0.63 0.55
C ALA A 36 -7.93 -1.63 0.69
N MET A 37 -6.69 -1.13 0.59
CA MET A 37 -5.49 -1.95 0.82
C MET A 37 -4.52 -1.22 1.73
N PRO A 38 -3.78 -1.93 2.61
CA PRO A 38 -2.73 -1.28 3.39
C PRO A 38 -1.62 -0.81 2.45
N TYR A 39 -1.06 0.33 2.75
CA TYR A 39 0.18 0.83 2.15
C TYR A 39 1.38 0.01 2.65
N SER A 40 1.27 -1.31 2.52
CA SER A 40 2.25 -2.26 3.06
C SER A 40 3.42 -2.48 2.11
N LEU A 41 3.22 -2.16 0.84
CA LEU A 41 4.20 -2.43 -0.20
C LEU A 41 5.42 -1.47 -0.18
N ASN A 42 5.40 -0.45 0.69
CA ASN A 42 6.55 0.42 0.95
C ASN A 42 7.35 -0.05 2.16
N ARG A 43 7.41 -1.36 2.37
CA ARG A 43 8.14 -1.96 3.49
C ARG A 43 9.55 -2.36 3.11
N PRO A 44 10.43 -2.42 4.13
CA PRO A 44 11.76 -2.94 3.95
C PRO A 44 11.82 -4.28 3.22
N SER A 45 10.83 -5.15 3.43
CA SER A 45 10.71 -6.45 2.74
C SER A 45 10.63 -6.35 1.22
N LEU A 46 9.97 -5.33 0.66
CA LEU A 46 9.95 -5.14 -0.78
C LEU A 46 11.33 -4.75 -1.32
N TYR A 47 12.02 -3.83 -0.64
CA TYR A 47 13.39 -3.45 -1.01
C TYR A 47 14.37 -4.60 -0.83
N LEU A 48 14.21 -5.40 0.24
CA LEU A 48 15.00 -6.62 0.45
C LEU A 48 14.72 -7.65 -0.63
N MET A 49 13.46 -7.78 -1.11
CA MET A 49 13.14 -8.68 -2.22
C MET A 49 13.81 -8.22 -3.52
N VAL A 50 13.80 -6.91 -3.82
CA VAL A 50 14.54 -6.37 -4.98
C VAL A 50 16.02 -6.67 -4.85
N ALA A 51 16.61 -6.39 -3.70
CA ALA A 51 18.02 -6.69 -3.44
C ALA A 51 18.30 -8.19 -3.58
N TRP A 52 17.42 -9.05 -3.06
CA TRP A 52 17.57 -10.50 -3.20
C TRP A 52 17.53 -10.94 -4.67
N ILE A 53 16.61 -10.40 -5.49
CA ILE A 53 16.55 -10.71 -6.93
C ILE A 53 17.85 -10.34 -7.64
N VAL A 54 18.39 -9.15 -7.33
CA VAL A 54 19.62 -8.64 -7.95
C VAL A 54 20.84 -9.45 -7.53
N PHE A 55 20.94 -9.79 -6.24
CA PHE A 55 22.12 -10.40 -5.64
C PHE A 55 21.96 -11.90 -5.33
N VAL A 56 20.91 -12.57 -5.83
CA VAL A 56 20.64 -13.97 -5.50
C VAL A 56 21.82 -14.92 -5.80
N ASN A 57 22.54 -14.71 -6.90
CA ASN A 57 23.68 -15.55 -7.25
C ASN A 57 24.86 -15.35 -6.27
N GLN A 58 25.10 -14.11 -5.83
CA GLN A 58 26.14 -13.80 -4.83
C GLN A 58 25.76 -14.39 -3.46
N VAL A 59 24.48 -14.31 -3.09
CA VAL A 59 23.96 -14.89 -1.86
C VAL A 59 24.06 -16.43 -1.92
N GLU A 60 23.72 -17.04 -3.05
CA GLU A 60 23.82 -18.48 -3.26
C GLU A 60 25.25 -18.97 -3.17
N ASN A 61 26.19 -18.25 -3.78
CA ASN A 61 27.62 -18.56 -3.70
C ASN A 61 28.18 -18.42 -2.27
N ALA A 62 27.65 -17.47 -1.48
CA ALA A 62 28.12 -17.22 -0.12
C ALA A 62 27.48 -18.14 0.93
N LEU A 63 26.18 -18.41 0.81
CA LEU A 63 25.38 -19.11 1.83
C LEU A 63 24.85 -20.48 1.39
N GLY A 64 25.03 -20.81 0.11
CA GLY A 64 24.52 -22.05 -0.50
C GLY A 64 23.04 -21.96 -0.94
N PRO A 65 22.64 -22.88 -1.84
CA PRO A 65 21.33 -22.82 -2.51
C PRO A 65 20.16 -22.98 -1.54
N LEU A 66 20.29 -23.83 -0.53
CA LEU A 66 19.21 -24.08 0.44
C LEU A 66 18.87 -22.83 1.26
N VAL A 67 19.90 -22.15 1.78
CA VAL A 67 19.72 -20.94 2.60
C VAL A 67 19.14 -19.81 1.76
N THR A 68 19.60 -19.67 0.53
CA THR A 68 19.10 -18.67 -0.42
C THR A 68 17.61 -18.88 -0.72
N GLN A 69 17.18 -20.13 -0.95
CA GLN A 69 15.77 -20.45 -1.14
C GLN A 69 14.92 -20.16 0.09
N ILE A 70 15.40 -20.47 1.29
CA ILE A 70 14.70 -20.17 2.55
C ILE A 70 14.51 -18.64 2.68
N ILE A 71 15.53 -17.84 2.43
CA ILE A 71 15.42 -16.36 2.49
C ILE A 71 14.37 -15.88 1.50
N GLY A 72 14.38 -16.34 0.25
CA GLY A 72 13.41 -15.99 -0.76
C GLY A 72 11.97 -16.33 -0.35
N LEU A 73 11.77 -17.53 0.20
CA LEU A 73 10.46 -17.95 0.71
C LEU A 73 9.98 -17.11 1.91
N MET A 74 10.88 -16.73 2.82
CA MET A 74 10.53 -15.85 3.95
C MET A 74 10.12 -14.46 3.48
N LEU A 75 10.82 -13.88 2.51
CA LEU A 75 10.46 -12.60 1.93
C LEU A 75 9.11 -12.65 1.20
N LEU A 76 8.86 -13.72 0.45
CA LEU A 76 7.55 -13.95 -0.19
C LEU A 76 6.43 -14.13 0.81
N ALA A 77 6.66 -14.90 1.88
CA ALA A 77 5.68 -15.11 2.94
C ALA A 77 5.33 -13.79 3.64
N ASP A 78 6.31 -12.92 3.89
CA ASP A 78 6.07 -11.60 4.49
C ASP A 78 5.24 -10.70 3.57
N ILE A 79 5.57 -10.66 2.27
CA ILE A 79 4.78 -9.91 1.27
C ILE A 79 3.37 -10.49 1.15
N GLY A 80 3.24 -11.83 1.09
CA GLY A 80 1.96 -12.52 1.05
C GLY A 80 1.10 -12.26 2.28
N PHE A 81 1.69 -12.30 3.47
CA PHE A 81 1.00 -11.98 4.72
C PHE A 81 0.46 -10.56 4.72
N GLU A 82 1.25 -9.59 4.25
CA GLU A 82 0.79 -8.21 4.17
C GLU A 82 -0.32 -8.00 3.15
N THR A 83 -0.35 -8.77 2.06
CA THR A 83 -1.44 -8.74 1.07
C THR A 83 -2.74 -9.33 1.63
N VAL A 84 -2.65 -10.35 2.48
CA VAL A 84 -3.81 -11.00 3.12
C VAL A 84 -4.29 -10.23 4.34
N ARG A 85 -3.41 -9.48 5.00
CA ARG A 85 -3.70 -8.71 6.21
C ARG A 85 -4.95 -7.81 6.13
N PRO A 86 -5.30 -7.13 5.01
CA PRO A 86 -6.52 -6.33 4.89
C PRO A 86 -7.80 -7.14 5.02
N LEU A 87 -7.76 -8.43 4.72
CA LEU A 87 -8.91 -9.31 4.92
C LEU A 87 -9.21 -9.52 6.40
N ILE A 88 -8.16 -9.51 7.23
CA ILE A 88 -8.23 -9.71 8.69
C ILE A 88 -8.37 -8.36 9.42
N ALA A 89 -7.63 -7.36 8.98
CA ALA A 89 -7.58 -6.03 9.57
C ALA A 89 -7.80 -4.96 8.49
N PRO A 90 -9.06 -4.66 8.15
CA PRO A 90 -9.39 -3.75 7.08
C PRO A 90 -8.78 -2.36 7.31
N VAL A 91 -8.27 -1.79 6.24
CA VAL A 91 -7.66 -0.47 6.22
C VAL A 91 -8.05 0.24 4.93
N VAL A 92 -8.30 1.53 5.02
CA VAL A 92 -8.45 2.41 3.86
C VAL A 92 -7.17 3.22 3.72
N THR A 93 -6.54 3.16 2.57
CA THR A 93 -5.36 3.94 2.24
C THR A 93 -5.73 5.07 1.29
N VAL A 94 -5.21 6.24 1.57
CA VAL A 94 -5.36 7.44 0.75
C VAL A 94 -3.97 7.89 0.33
N ILE A 95 -3.75 8.12 -0.97
CA ILE A 95 -2.51 8.66 -1.52
C ILE A 95 -2.81 10.03 -2.12
N GLY A 96 -1.84 10.94 -2.04
CA GLY A 96 -1.96 12.28 -2.62
C GLY A 96 -2.81 13.21 -1.78
N THR A 97 -2.74 13.10 -0.46
CA THR A 97 -3.48 13.96 0.46
C THR A 97 -2.56 14.64 1.46
N SER A 98 -3.04 15.69 2.12
CA SER A 98 -2.38 16.32 3.25
C SER A 98 -2.97 15.83 4.58
N SER A 99 -2.25 16.07 5.70
CA SER A 99 -2.74 15.72 7.03
C SER A 99 -4.03 16.46 7.39
N GLU A 100 -4.17 17.70 6.95
CA GLU A 100 -5.36 18.51 7.18
C GLU A 100 -6.51 18.03 6.32
N ALA A 101 -6.30 17.83 5.03
CA ALA A 101 -7.32 17.39 4.09
C ALA A 101 -7.92 16.04 4.51
N ILE A 102 -7.09 15.05 4.89
CA ILE A 102 -7.59 13.74 5.32
C ILE A 102 -8.36 13.83 6.65
N ASN A 103 -7.92 14.64 7.61
CA ASN A 103 -8.63 14.79 8.88
C ASN A 103 -9.98 15.51 8.69
N MET A 104 -10.06 16.52 7.81
CA MET A 104 -11.32 17.15 7.45
C MET A 104 -12.26 16.15 6.74
N ALA A 105 -11.76 15.46 5.72
CA ALA A 105 -12.55 14.49 4.97
C ALA A 105 -13.09 13.35 5.87
N VAL A 106 -12.29 12.86 6.83
CA VAL A 106 -12.74 11.86 7.80
C VAL A 106 -13.86 12.42 8.71
N ARG A 107 -13.72 13.66 9.17
CA ARG A 107 -14.75 14.32 10.00
C ARG A 107 -16.04 14.50 9.21
N ASP A 108 -15.94 14.96 7.97
CA ASP A 108 -17.08 15.17 7.08
C ASP A 108 -17.78 13.84 6.78
N ALA A 109 -17.02 12.78 6.49
CA ALA A 109 -17.56 11.44 6.27
C ALA A 109 -18.29 10.90 7.51
N LEU A 110 -17.73 11.07 8.72
CA LEU A 110 -18.41 10.66 9.97
C LEU A 110 -19.71 11.45 10.20
N SER A 111 -19.70 12.75 9.90
CA SER A 111 -20.88 13.60 10.01
C SER A 111 -21.98 13.21 9.01
N GLN A 112 -21.62 12.91 7.76
CA GLN A 112 -22.57 12.45 6.73
C GLN A 112 -23.18 11.08 7.08
N LEU A 113 -22.44 10.23 7.75
CA LEU A 113 -22.97 8.95 8.26
C LEU A 113 -23.84 9.09 9.50
N SER A 114 -24.03 10.32 10.00
CA SER A 114 -24.78 10.62 11.23
C SER A 114 -24.25 9.83 12.44
N VAL A 115 -22.95 9.56 12.46
CA VAL A 115 -22.31 8.80 13.52
C VAL A 115 -21.85 9.76 14.62
N SER A 116 -22.27 9.50 15.86
CA SER A 116 -21.77 10.26 17.00
C SER A 116 -20.31 9.91 17.29
N PHE A 117 -19.43 10.90 17.25
CA PHE A 117 -18.01 10.69 17.51
C PHE A 117 -17.41 11.78 18.42
N LYS A 118 -16.33 11.43 19.09
CA LYS A 118 -15.49 12.35 19.87
C LYS A 118 -14.04 12.24 19.41
N GLY A 119 -13.33 13.34 19.52
CA GLY A 119 -11.89 13.40 19.18
C GLY A 119 -11.63 14.35 18.03
N THR A 120 -10.37 14.74 17.93
CA THR A 120 -9.85 15.63 16.89
C THR A 120 -8.49 15.10 16.43
N GLY A 121 -8.16 15.33 15.15
CA GLY A 121 -6.87 14.90 14.60
C GLY A 121 -6.82 13.40 14.27
N PRO A 122 -5.75 12.69 14.66
CA PRO A 122 -5.50 11.34 14.13
C PRO A 122 -6.35 10.24 14.80
N ASN A 123 -7.12 10.55 15.85
CA ASN A 123 -7.88 9.54 16.59
C ASN A 123 -9.29 10.01 16.88
N TYR A 124 -10.26 9.19 16.48
CA TYR A 124 -11.68 9.41 16.72
C TYR A 124 -12.26 8.23 17.50
N VAL A 125 -13.11 8.52 18.47
CA VAL A 125 -13.91 7.52 19.19
C VAL A 125 -15.33 7.64 18.71
N ILE A 126 -15.82 6.63 18.03
CA ILE A 126 -17.20 6.49 17.57
C ILE A 126 -17.99 5.93 18.74
N LEU A 127 -19.10 6.57 19.08
CA LEU A 127 -19.89 6.22 20.27
C LEU A 127 -20.91 5.13 19.99
N ASP A 128 -21.52 5.17 18.80
CA ASP A 128 -22.49 4.19 18.35
C ASP A 128 -22.35 3.95 16.83
N PRO A 129 -22.01 2.71 16.40
CA PRO A 129 -21.52 1.60 17.23
C PRO A 129 -20.12 1.91 17.79
N PHE A 130 -19.83 1.46 19.02
CA PHE A 130 -18.55 1.77 19.66
C PHE A 130 -17.37 1.27 18.85
N ALA A 131 -16.54 2.20 18.40
CA ALA A 131 -15.33 1.91 17.63
C ALA A 131 -14.26 3.01 17.82
N LYS A 132 -13.03 2.64 17.61
CA LYS A 132 -11.90 3.58 17.54
C LYS A 132 -11.43 3.66 16.10
N LEU A 133 -11.47 4.85 15.52
CA LEU A 133 -10.95 5.13 14.20
C LEU A 133 -9.64 5.89 14.36
N SER A 134 -8.60 5.41 13.70
CA SER A 134 -7.28 6.04 13.73
C SER A 134 -6.82 6.39 12.32
N VAL A 135 -6.32 7.59 12.14
CA VAL A 135 -5.73 8.09 10.90
C VAL A 135 -4.22 8.19 11.10
N ARG A 136 -3.46 7.41 10.33
CA ARG A 136 -2.01 7.43 10.36
C ARG A 136 -1.49 8.10 9.09
N PHE A 137 -1.02 9.32 9.24
CA PHE A 137 -0.47 10.07 8.12
C PHE A 137 1.05 9.90 8.01
N ARG A 138 1.54 9.72 6.77
CA ARG A 138 2.96 9.66 6.42
C ARG A 138 3.31 10.90 5.60
N GLN A 139 3.80 11.93 6.28
CA GLN A 139 4.04 13.25 5.70
C GLN A 139 4.97 13.21 4.47
N ARG A 140 6.03 12.39 4.52
CA ARG A 140 6.99 12.30 3.39
C ARG A 140 6.37 11.77 2.11
N LEU A 141 5.33 10.96 2.22
CA LEU A 141 4.71 10.24 1.11
C LEU A 141 3.36 10.84 0.69
N GLY A 142 2.82 11.77 1.46
CA GLY A 142 1.45 12.25 1.24
C GLY A 142 0.41 11.13 1.29
N THR A 143 0.64 10.14 2.17
CA THR A 143 -0.25 8.98 2.30
C THR A 143 -0.85 8.90 3.68
N ALA A 144 -2.11 8.48 3.77
CA ALA A 144 -2.81 8.25 5.01
C ALA A 144 -3.39 6.83 5.06
N GLU A 145 -3.35 6.23 6.23
CA GLU A 145 -4.03 4.96 6.53
C GLU A 145 -5.12 5.22 7.55
N VAL A 146 -6.36 4.91 7.19
CA VAL A 146 -7.53 4.98 8.07
C VAL A 146 -7.87 3.57 8.52
N ARG A 147 -7.89 3.35 9.83
CA ARG A 147 -8.13 2.04 10.45
C ARG A 147 -9.22 2.14 11.48
N ILE A 148 -10.04 1.09 11.58
CA ILE A 148 -11.10 0.99 12.59
C ILE A 148 -10.86 -0.21 13.51
N ARG A 149 -11.19 -0.06 14.78
CA ARG A 149 -11.19 -1.13 15.78
C ARG A 149 -12.47 -1.06 16.61
N PRO A 150 -13.16 -2.20 16.89
CA PRO A 150 -12.80 -3.57 16.50
C PRO A 150 -13.01 -3.81 14.99
N TYR A 151 -12.29 -4.77 14.43
CA TYR A 151 -12.31 -5.10 12.99
C TYR A 151 -13.67 -5.57 12.46
N ARG A 152 -14.57 -6.00 13.33
CA ARG A 152 -15.96 -6.34 12.97
C ARG A 152 -16.74 -5.15 12.38
N GLN A 153 -16.26 -3.92 12.56
CA GLN A 153 -16.82 -2.70 11.98
C GLN A 153 -16.30 -2.42 10.55
N LYS A 154 -15.93 -3.46 9.80
CA LYS A 154 -15.45 -3.37 8.43
C LYS A 154 -16.42 -2.62 7.51
N ALA A 155 -17.73 -2.90 7.61
CA ALA A 155 -18.75 -2.25 6.81
C ALA A 155 -18.81 -0.72 7.03
N LEU A 156 -18.57 -0.25 8.25
CA LEU A 156 -18.46 1.17 8.54
C LEU A 156 -17.22 1.78 7.91
N LEU A 157 -16.08 1.09 7.96
CA LEU A 157 -14.84 1.56 7.33
C LEU A 157 -14.97 1.63 5.80
N GLU A 158 -15.67 0.68 5.17
CA GLU A 158 -15.94 0.70 3.72
C GLU A 158 -16.80 1.91 3.33
N LYS A 159 -17.84 2.22 4.11
CA LYS A 159 -18.67 3.42 3.91
C LYS A 159 -17.83 4.70 4.05
N ILE A 160 -16.99 4.77 5.09
CA ILE A 160 -16.06 5.89 5.27
C ILE A 160 -15.14 6.01 4.06
N GLY A 161 -14.57 4.91 3.57
CA GLY A 161 -13.70 4.88 2.39
C GLY A 161 -14.38 5.42 1.14
N THR A 162 -15.63 5.04 0.89
CA THR A 162 -16.44 5.55 -0.24
C THR A 162 -16.68 7.06 -0.13
N LEU A 163 -16.99 7.56 1.07
CA LEU A 163 -17.18 8.99 1.29
C LEU A 163 -15.85 9.76 1.17
N LEU A 164 -14.76 9.21 1.68
CA LEU A 164 -13.43 9.81 1.53
C LEU A 164 -13.05 9.97 0.05
N ALA A 165 -13.31 8.96 -0.78
CA ALA A 165 -13.07 9.03 -2.20
C ALA A 165 -13.85 10.19 -2.84
N LYS A 166 -15.12 10.33 -2.51
CA LYS A 166 -15.97 11.41 -3.01
C LYS A 166 -15.53 12.78 -2.54
N GLU A 167 -15.22 12.94 -1.25
CA GLU A 167 -14.82 14.21 -0.66
C GLU A 167 -13.45 14.69 -1.15
N LEU A 168 -12.52 13.78 -1.37
CA LEU A 168 -11.18 14.13 -1.82
C LEU A 168 -11.11 14.35 -3.33
N ASP A 169 -11.99 13.72 -4.11
CA ASP A 169 -12.12 13.95 -5.54
C ASP A 169 -12.72 15.33 -5.86
N SER A 170 -13.66 15.79 -5.00
CA SER A 170 -14.32 17.09 -5.18
C SER A 170 -13.46 18.30 -4.82
N LYS A 171 -12.35 18.11 -4.11
CA LYS A 171 -11.43 19.19 -3.69
C LYS A 171 -10.25 19.27 -4.65
N GLU A 172 -10.41 20.00 -5.76
CA GLU A 172 -9.36 20.31 -6.74
C GLU A 172 -8.08 20.92 -6.14
N ASP A 173 -8.15 21.43 -4.91
CA ASP A 173 -7.07 22.11 -4.19
C ASP A 173 -6.39 21.25 -3.11
N SER A 174 -6.61 19.94 -3.09
CA SER A 174 -5.79 19.09 -2.23
C SER A 174 -4.35 19.20 -2.75
N GLY A 175 -3.51 19.95 -2.05
CA GLY A 175 -2.08 20.14 -2.34
C GLY A 175 -1.38 18.79 -2.44
N VAL A 176 -1.68 18.10 -3.53
CA VAL A 176 -1.31 16.74 -3.83
C VAL A 176 0.20 16.69 -3.83
N ALA A 177 0.77 16.03 -2.85
CA ALA A 177 2.19 15.79 -2.85
C ALA A 177 2.51 14.79 -3.97
N PRO A 178 3.01 15.23 -5.14
CA PRO A 178 3.33 14.35 -6.27
C PRO A 178 4.36 13.29 -5.87
N ARG A 179 5.06 13.50 -4.75
CA ARG A 179 6.09 12.59 -4.22
C ARG A 179 5.57 11.19 -3.90
N GLY A 180 4.34 11.07 -3.39
CA GLY A 180 3.77 9.74 -3.09
C GLY A 180 3.57 8.91 -4.36
N TYR A 181 3.07 9.53 -5.41
CA TYR A 181 2.88 8.86 -6.70
C TYR A 181 4.19 8.54 -7.41
N LEU A 182 5.17 9.46 -7.34
CA LEU A 182 6.51 9.22 -7.90
C LEU A 182 7.17 8.00 -7.26
N GLU A 183 7.01 7.82 -5.94
CA GLU A 183 7.54 6.63 -5.27
C GLU A 183 6.90 5.34 -5.80
N PHE A 184 5.58 5.33 -6.04
CA PHE A 184 4.90 4.20 -6.65
C PHE A 184 5.42 3.91 -8.06
N ILE A 185 5.63 4.95 -8.89
CA ILE A 185 6.19 4.80 -10.24
C ILE A 185 7.60 4.23 -10.17
N ILE A 186 8.46 4.80 -9.31
CA ILE A 186 9.85 4.36 -9.18
C ILE A 186 9.93 2.92 -8.70
N VAL A 187 9.22 2.57 -7.63
CA VAL A 187 9.21 1.20 -7.09
C VAL A 187 8.68 0.22 -8.14
N GLY A 188 7.58 0.57 -8.82
CA GLY A 188 7.01 -0.25 -9.87
C GLY A 188 7.98 -0.47 -11.04
N ALA A 189 8.60 0.60 -11.53
CA ALA A 189 9.58 0.54 -12.61
C ALA A 189 10.81 -0.30 -12.23
N VAL A 190 11.35 -0.09 -11.04
CA VAL A 190 12.52 -0.88 -10.55
C VAL A 190 12.18 -2.36 -10.46
N LEU A 191 11.02 -2.72 -9.91
CA LEU A 191 10.57 -4.12 -9.84
C LEU A 191 10.45 -4.74 -11.23
N MET A 192 9.82 -4.04 -12.18
CA MET A 192 9.67 -4.56 -13.55
C MET A 192 11.04 -4.74 -14.25
N VAL A 193 11.92 -3.76 -14.13
CA VAL A 193 13.26 -3.82 -14.74
C VAL A 193 14.08 -4.95 -14.13
N CYS A 194 14.11 -5.07 -12.80
CA CYS A 194 14.86 -6.13 -12.11
C CYS A 194 14.33 -7.52 -12.47
N THR A 195 13.02 -7.70 -12.54
CA THR A 195 12.41 -8.99 -12.91
C THR A 195 12.67 -9.32 -14.38
N PHE A 196 12.57 -8.35 -15.28
CA PHE A 196 12.88 -8.55 -16.70
C PHE A 196 14.36 -8.89 -16.92
N TRP A 197 15.26 -8.16 -16.28
CA TRP A 197 16.70 -8.45 -16.33
C TRP A 197 17.01 -9.87 -15.82
N ARG A 198 16.40 -10.27 -14.70
CA ARG A 198 16.58 -11.63 -14.17
C ARG A 198 16.04 -12.68 -15.11
N LEU A 199 14.87 -12.45 -15.70
CA LEU A 199 14.31 -13.36 -16.69
C LEU A 199 15.24 -13.53 -17.91
N SER A 200 15.79 -12.44 -18.44
CA SER A 200 16.72 -12.49 -19.56
C SER A 200 18.00 -13.29 -19.24
N THR A 201 18.51 -13.20 -18.01
CA THR A 201 19.69 -13.99 -17.59
C THR A 201 19.39 -15.48 -17.36
N LEU A 202 18.12 -15.86 -17.18
CA LEU A 202 17.72 -17.26 -17.04
C LEU A 202 17.40 -17.94 -18.38
N LEU A 203 17.19 -17.16 -19.44
CA LEU A 203 16.88 -17.66 -20.78
C LEU A 203 18.14 -17.80 -21.66
N VAL A 204 19.25 -17.26 -21.25
CA VAL A 204 20.57 -17.41 -21.88
C VAL A 204 21.35 -18.50 -21.18
#